data_05729d90f0915d84b6b6bc555fbac9c6
#
_entry.id   05729d90f0915d84b6b6bc555fbac9c6
#
_cell.length_a   1.000
_cell.length_b   1.000
_cell.length_c   1.000
_cell.angle_alpha   90.00
_cell.angle_beta   90.00
_cell.angle_gamma   90.00
#
_symmetry.space_group_name_H-M   'P 1'
#
loop_
_entity.id
_entity.type
_entity.pdbx_description
1 polymer ?
#
loop_
_entity_poly.entity_id
_entity_poly.type
_entity_poly.pdbx_seq_one_letter_code
_entity_poly.pdbx_strand_id
1 'polypeptide(L)'
;MLDAINPWGRPIRPSLGAEIVASVATEPWQLLGYRELRRAIFAEEQGLFEGSDFDEHDVHALPIVAESQIAGMADRVVGVVRIFRSEPGTWYGGRLGVHREFRRFGAIGTALIATACSTAHAHGCQRFLATVQLANVRYFERHHFRVLREVLVLGRPHQLMQADLACYPPRAEGERFVQARVA
;
A
#
# COMPACT_ATOMS: atom_id res chain seq x y z
N MET A 1 4.05 -3.12 25.35
CA MET A 1 3.93 -2.22 24.20
C MET A 1 5.31 -1.63 23.97
N LEU A 2 6.11 -2.24 23.09
CA LEU A 2 7.47 -1.76 22.79
C LEU A 2 7.31 -0.70 21.69
N ASP A 3 7.49 0.57 22.05
CA ASP A 3 7.64 1.62 21.06
C ASP A 3 8.87 1.30 20.20
N ALA A 4 8.70 1.35 18.88
CA ALA A 4 9.82 1.22 17.96
C ALA A 4 10.79 2.37 18.25
N ILE A 5 11.92 2.03 18.86
CA ILE A 5 12.96 2.95 19.22
C ILE A 5 14.05 2.84 18.15
N ASN A 6 14.50 3.98 17.62
CA ASN A 6 15.67 3.99 16.76
C ASN A 6 16.93 3.55 17.54
N PRO A 7 18.06 3.22 16.89
CA PRO A 7 19.30 2.82 17.57
C PRO A 7 19.82 3.82 18.63
N TRP A 8 19.27 5.04 18.62
CA TRP A 8 19.63 6.12 19.55
C TRP A 8 18.61 6.31 20.69
N GLY A 9 17.65 5.36 20.87
CA GLY A 9 16.69 5.37 21.98
C GLY A 9 15.60 6.44 21.89
N ARG A 10 15.37 7.05 20.72
CA ARG A 10 14.34 8.09 20.53
C ARG A 10 13.09 7.53 19.84
N PRO A 11 11.88 7.97 20.26
CA PRO A 11 10.67 7.60 19.54
C PRO A 11 10.76 8.09 18.09
N ILE A 12 10.39 7.20 17.17
CA ILE A 12 10.41 7.46 15.73
C ILE A 12 9.23 8.38 15.42
N ARG A 13 9.47 9.67 15.28
CA ARG A 13 8.46 10.64 14.88
C ARG A 13 8.63 10.98 13.39
N PRO A 14 7.52 11.20 12.63
CA PRO A 14 7.64 11.78 11.31
C PRO A 14 8.39 13.10 11.41
N SER A 15 9.48 13.26 10.67
CA SER A 15 10.19 14.53 10.62
C SER A 15 9.38 15.52 9.78
N LEU A 16 9.26 16.75 10.29
CA LEU A 16 8.70 17.86 9.53
C LEU A 16 9.52 18.04 8.24
N GLY A 17 8.84 18.02 7.09
CA GLY A 17 9.48 18.16 5.78
C GLY A 17 9.92 16.84 5.13
N ALA A 18 9.51 15.68 5.66
CA ALA A 18 9.72 14.42 4.96
C ALA A 18 8.89 14.38 3.66
N GLU A 19 9.51 13.96 2.58
CA GLU A 19 8.82 13.67 1.32
C GLU A 19 8.38 12.20 1.33
N ILE A 20 7.23 11.92 0.73
CA ILE A 20 6.75 10.55 0.54
C ILE A 20 6.94 10.17 -0.92
N VAL A 21 7.64 9.09 -1.15
CA VAL A 21 7.87 8.53 -2.47
C VAL A 21 7.28 7.13 -2.52
N ALA A 22 6.39 6.87 -3.48
CA ALA A 22 5.82 5.54 -3.69
C ALA A 22 6.35 4.93 -4.99
N SER A 23 6.78 3.68 -4.93
CA SER A 23 7.33 2.94 -6.07
C SER A 23 7.18 1.43 -5.88
N VAL A 24 7.37 0.67 -6.95
CA VAL A 24 7.59 -0.78 -6.84
C VAL A 24 8.89 -1.01 -6.06
N ALA A 25 8.84 -1.88 -5.06
CA ALA A 25 10.00 -2.21 -4.24
C ALA A 25 10.96 -3.12 -5.03
N THR A 26 12.17 -2.65 -5.25
CA THR A 26 13.22 -3.40 -5.95
C THR A 26 14.46 -3.59 -5.08
N GLU A 27 14.69 -2.68 -4.14
CA GLU A 27 15.86 -2.72 -3.28
C GLU A 27 15.68 -3.68 -2.09
N PRO A 28 16.72 -4.39 -1.66
CA PRO A 28 16.63 -5.35 -0.54
C PRO A 28 16.04 -4.74 0.74
N TRP A 29 16.40 -3.50 1.08
CA TRP A 29 15.90 -2.82 2.28
C TRP A 29 14.41 -2.46 2.15
N GLN A 30 13.92 -2.12 0.94
CA GLN A 30 12.51 -1.88 0.67
C GLN A 30 11.69 -3.17 0.86
N LEU A 31 12.20 -4.29 0.32
CA LEU A 31 11.58 -5.60 0.45
C LEU A 31 11.53 -6.07 1.90
N LEU A 32 12.59 -5.80 2.67
CA LEU A 32 12.61 -6.07 4.10
C LEU A 32 11.57 -5.24 4.84
N GLY A 33 11.58 -3.91 4.67
CA GLY A 33 10.61 -3.00 5.28
C GLY A 33 9.17 -3.28 4.86
N TYR A 34 8.95 -3.70 3.61
CA TYR A 34 7.65 -4.16 3.12
C TYR A 34 7.11 -5.35 3.92
N ARG A 35 7.95 -6.36 4.17
CA ARG A 35 7.57 -7.56 4.92
C ARG A 35 7.32 -7.25 6.39
N GLU A 36 8.21 -6.47 7.00
CA GLU A 36 8.10 -6.06 8.41
C GLU A 36 6.84 -5.25 8.65
N LEU A 37 6.55 -4.25 7.80
CA LEU A 37 5.37 -3.40 7.96
C LEU A 37 4.07 -4.18 7.72
N ARG A 38 4.04 -5.12 6.77
CA ARG A 38 2.89 -6.01 6.57
C ARG A 38 2.63 -6.84 7.81
N ARG A 39 3.67 -7.50 8.35
CA ARG A 39 3.55 -8.29 9.58
C ARG A 39 3.02 -7.44 10.73
N ALA A 40 3.60 -6.27 10.96
CA ALA A 40 3.18 -5.37 12.02
C ALA A 40 1.70 -4.96 11.90
N ILE A 41 1.22 -4.68 10.68
CA ILE A 41 -0.16 -4.25 10.46
C ILE A 41 -1.15 -5.42 10.47
N PHE A 42 -0.90 -6.47 9.68
CA PHE A 42 -1.92 -7.48 9.41
C PHE A 42 -1.89 -8.65 10.39
N ALA A 43 -0.73 -9.03 10.90
CA ALA A 43 -0.61 -10.08 11.91
C ALA A 43 -0.69 -9.54 13.34
N GLU A 44 0.14 -8.55 13.67
CA GLU A 44 0.26 -8.09 15.07
C GLU A 44 -0.85 -7.11 15.47
N GLU A 45 -1.14 -6.08 14.67
CA GLU A 45 -2.13 -5.05 15.01
C GLU A 45 -3.57 -5.50 14.75
N GLN A 46 -3.84 -6.05 13.57
CA GLN A 46 -5.21 -6.45 13.19
C GLN A 46 -5.56 -7.88 13.62
N GLY A 47 -4.57 -8.71 13.92
CA GLY A 47 -4.77 -10.11 14.32
C GLY A 47 -5.51 -10.94 13.27
N LEU A 48 -5.35 -10.61 11.98
CA LEU A 48 -6.03 -11.28 10.88
C LEU A 48 -5.32 -12.57 10.47
N PHE A 49 -4.04 -12.69 10.80
CA PHE A 49 -3.19 -13.80 10.40
C PHE A 49 -2.30 -14.22 11.57
N GLU A 50 -2.09 -15.53 11.73
CA GLU A 50 -1.13 -16.09 12.67
C GLU A 50 0.28 -16.07 12.04
N GLY A 51 1.19 -15.27 12.63
CA GLY A 51 2.60 -15.19 12.24
C GLY A 51 2.87 -14.40 10.95
N SER A 52 2.24 -14.73 9.83
CA SER A 52 2.48 -14.08 8.54
C SER A 52 1.19 -13.89 7.76
N ASP A 53 1.08 -12.77 7.07
CA ASP A 53 -0.03 -12.46 6.16
C ASP A 53 0.26 -12.84 4.69
N PHE A 54 1.40 -13.52 4.45
CA PHE A 54 1.79 -14.01 3.12
C PHE A 54 0.90 -15.15 2.67
N ASP A 55 0.50 -15.12 1.41
CA ASP A 55 -0.32 -16.13 0.76
C ASP A 55 0.27 -16.52 -0.63
N GLU A 56 -0.40 -17.43 -1.33
CA GLU A 56 0.02 -17.94 -2.64
C GLU A 56 0.20 -16.81 -3.70
N HIS A 57 -0.56 -15.74 -3.58
CA HIS A 57 -0.46 -14.61 -4.52
C HIS A 57 0.86 -13.84 -4.37
N ASP A 58 1.49 -13.88 -3.20
CA ASP A 58 2.73 -13.16 -2.94
C ASP A 58 3.92 -13.65 -3.78
N VAL A 59 3.85 -14.88 -4.30
CA VAL A 59 4.89 -15.46 -5.18
C VAL A 59 5.02 -14.69 -6.49
N HIS A 60 3.91 -14.12 -6.98
CA HIS A 60 3.85 -13.40 -8.27
C HIS A 60 3.40 -11.95 -8.12
N ALA A 61 3.25 -11.48 -6.89
CA ALA A 61 2.83 -10.12 -6.62
C ALA A 61 3.97 -9.13 -6.81
N LEU A 62 3.63 -7.93 -7.26
CA LEU A 62 4.52 -6.78 -7.23
C LEU A 62 4.35 -6.06 -5.88
N PRO A 63 5.39 -6.02 -5.05
CA PRO A 63 5.38 -5.25 -3.82
C PRO A 63 5.54 -3.77 -4.14
N ILE A 64 4.67 -2.93 -3.59
CA ILE A 64 4.74 -1.47 -3.71
C ILE A 64 4.91 -0.90 -2.32
N VAL A 65 5.83 0.02 -2.16
CA VAL A 65 6.13 0.71 -0.91
C VAL A 65 5.93 2.21 -1.06
N ALA A 66 5.55 2.85 0.04
CA ALA A 66 5.74 4.26 0.25
C ALA A 66 6.89 4.42 1.26
N GLU A 67 7.90 5.16 0.87
CA GLU A 67 9.05 5.49 1.70
C GLU A 67 9.02 6.95 2.15
N SER A 68 9.42 7.22 3.38
CA SER A 68 9.74 8.57 3.80
C SER A 68 11.15 8.92 3.37
N GLN A 69 11.34 10.14 2.88
CA GLN A 69 12.66 10.68 2.53
C GLN A 69 12.94 11.94 3.33
N ILE A 70 14.15 12.04 3.85
CA ILE A 70 14.64 13.21 4.58
C ILE A 70 15.83 13.77 3.81
N ALA A 71 15.74 15.02 3.37
CA ALA A 71 16.78 15.66 2.55
C ALA A 71 17.15 14.86 1.29
N GLY A 72 16.15 14.21 0.65
CA GLY A 72 16.34 13.41 -0.55
C GLY A 72 16.92 12.00 -0.30
N MET A 73 17.16 11.63 0.95
CA MET A 73 17.62 10.28 1.31
C MET A 73 16.47 9.45 1.87
N ALA A 74 16.38 8.19 1.44
CA ALA A 74 15.42 7.25 1.97
C ALA A 74 15.65 7.02 3.48
N ASP A 75 14.59 7.12 4.28
CA ASP A 75 14.61 6.90 5.72
C ASP A 75 14.04 5.51 6.05
N ARG A 76 12.79 5.25 5.65
CA ARG A 76 12.12 3.96 5.92
C ARG A 76 10.87 3.76 5.08
N VAL A 77 10.39 2.50 5.05
CA VAL A 77 9.07 2.15 4.50
C VAL A 77 7.99 2.54 5.52
N VAL A 78 7.06 3.38 5.07
CA VAL A 78 5.94 3.90 5.88
C VAL A 78 4.56 3.46 5.38
N GLY A 79 4.52 2.83 4.20
CA GLY A 79 3.29 2.29 3.64
C GLY A 79 3.56 1.16 2.66
N VAL A 80 2.59 0.29 2.50
CA VAL A 80 2.68 -0.91 1.66
C VAL A 80 1.39 -1.16 0.92
N VAL A 81 1.48 -1.73 -0.26
CA VAL A 81 0.38 -2.38 -0.98
C VAL A 81 0.99 -3.42 -1.91
N ARG A 82 0.28 -4.52 -2.18
CA ARG A 82 0.66 -5.47 -3.22
C ARG A 82 -0.33 -5.41 -4.36
N ILE A 83 0.16 -5.68 -5.57
CA ILE A 83 -0.69 -5.93 -6.73
C ILE A 83 -0.30 -7.24 -7.39
N PHE A 84 -1.26 -7.96 -7.94
CA PHE A 84 -1.00 -9.19 -8.68
C PHE A 84 -2.02 -9.37 -9.80
N ARG A 85 -1.60 -10.06 -10.83
CA ARG A 85 -2.45 -10.44 -11.94
C ARG A 85 -3.15 -11.76 -11.62
N SER A 86 -4.49 -11.79 -11.67
CA SER A 86 -5.26 -13.02 -11.44
C SER A 86 -5.58 -13.75 -12.74
N GLU A 87 -5.86 -13.00 -13.80
CA GLU A 87 -6.17 -13.51 -15.13
C GLU A 87 -5.79 -12.45 -16.18
N PRO A 88 -5.75 -12.77 -17.48
CA PRO A 88 -5.44 -11.81 -18.52
C PRO A 88 -6.30 -10.54 -18.41
N GLY A 89 -5.67 -9.39 -18.29
CA GLY A 89 -6.33 -8.09 -18.16
C GLY A 89 -6.92 -7.78 -16.77
N THR A 90 -6.99 -8.74 -15.83
CA THR A 90 -7.54 -8.51 -14.49
C THR A 90 -6.44 -8.54 -13.43
N TRP A 91 -6.38 -7.48 -12.63
CA TRP A 91 -5.44 -7.33 -11.53
C TRP A 91 -6.16 -7.08 -10.21
N TYR A 92 -5.53 -7.48 -9.13
CA TYR A 92 -5.99 -7.23 -7.77
C TYR A 92 -4.97 -6.42 -6.99
N GLY A 93 -5.49 -5.43 -6.24
CA GLY A 93 -4.77 -4.76 -5.16
C GLY A 93 -5.16 -5.34 -3.80
N GLY A 94 -4.19 -5.51 -2.93
CA GLY A 94 -4.42 -6.00 -1.58
C GLY A 94 -3.32 -5.60 -0.60
N ARG A 95 -3.53 -5.86 0.68
CA ARG A 95 -2.57 -5.53 1.74
C ARG A 95 -2.16 -4.06 1.76
N LEU A 96 -3.12 -3.16 1.46
CA LEU A 96 -2.90 -1.72 1.63
C LEU A 96 -2.80 -1.41 3.12
N GLY A 97 -1.67 -0.89 3.53
CA GLY A 97 -1.42 -0.53 4.92
C GLY A 97 -0.48 0.67 5.04
N VAL A 98 -0.70 1.47 6.09
CA VAL A 98 0.15 2.61 6.43
C VAL A 98 0.59 2.48 7.87
N HIS A 99 1.87 2.73 8.15
CA HIS A 99 2.43 2.70 9.48
C HIS A 99 1.62 3.61 10.43
N ARG A 100 1.29 3.13 11.63
CA ARG A 100 0.36 3.79 12.56
C ARG A 100 0.64 5.28 12.79
N GLU A 101 1.92 5.66 12.93
CA GLU A 101 2.32 7.04 13.16
C GLU A 101 2.14 7.97 11.96
N PHE A 102 2.01 7.37 10.78
CA PHE A 102 1.85 8.08 9.49
C PHE A 102 0.41 8.11 8.97
N ARG A 103 -0.54 7.42 9.61
CA ARG A 103 -1.95 7.31 9.13
C ARG A 103 -2.69 8.64 9.06
N ARG A 104 -2.29 9.61 9.88
CA ARG A 104 -2.85 10.97 9.82
C ARG A 104 -2.55 11.68 8.49
N PHE A 105 -1.55 11.22 7.77
CA PHE A 105 -1.19 11.74 6.46
C PHE A 105 -1.89 10.92 5.36
N GLY A 106 -3.09 11.32 4.98
CA GLY A 106 -3.88 10.66 3.94
C GLY A 106 -3.15 10.54 2.59
N ALA A 107 -2.16 11.41 2.36
CA ALA A 107 -1.31 11.42 1.18
C ALA A 107 -0.61 10.07 0.89
N ILE A 108 -0.21 9.33 1.94
CA ILE A 108 0.50 8.05 1.78
C ILE A 108 -0.39 6.99 1.13
N GLY A 109 -1.61 6.82 1.65
CA GLY A 109 -2.56 5.88 1.07
C GLY A 109 -2.95 6.27 -0.37
N THR A 110 -3.10 7.58 -0.63
CA THR A 110 -3.36 8.11 -1.98
C THR A 110 -2.21 7.77 -2.93
N ALA A 111 -0.95 7.97 -2.51
CA ALA A 111 0.22 7.63 -3.31
C ALA A 111 0.31 6.13 -3.61
N LEU A 112 0.05 5.28 -2.61
CA LEU A 112 0.05 3.83 -2.77
C LEU A 112 -1.04 3.36 -3.76
N ILE A 113 -2.27 3.87 -3.63
CA ILE A 113 -3.37 3.54 -4.55
C ILE A 113 -3.04 3.98 -5.97
N ALA A 114 -2.57 5.22 -6.14
CA ALA A 114 -2.21 5.76 -7.45
C ALA A 114 -1.08 4.95 -8.09
N THR A 115 -0.03 4.63 -7.34
CA THR A 115 1.08 3.80 -7.83
C THR A 115 0.60 2.40 -8.20
N ALA A 116 -0.22 1.76 -7.36
CA ALA A 116 -0.76 0.43 -7.61
C ALA A 116 -1.57 0.37 -8.91
N CYS A 117 -2.53 1.29 -9.09
CA CYS A 117 -3.37 1.33 -10.28
C CYS A 117 -2.59 1.68 -11.54
N SER A 118 -1.69 2.68 -11.48
CA SER A 118 -0.88 3.12 -12.63
C SER A 118 0.13 2.05 -13.04
N THR A 119 0.76 1.34 -12.08
CA THR A 119 1.66 0.22 -12.37
C THR A 119 0.90 -0.93 -13.03
N ALA A 120 -0.23 -1.36 -12.48
CA ALA A 120 -1.05 -2.40 -13.11
C ALA A 120 -1.50 -1.98 -14.51
N HIS A 121 -1.89 -0.72 -14.72
CA HIS A 121 -2.30 -0.19 -16.01
C HIS A 121 -1.15 -0.26 -17.04
N ALA A 122 0.07 0.09 -16.64
CA ALA A 122 1.27 -0.05 -17.48
C ALA A 122 1.55 -1.51 -17.87
N HIS A 123 1.19 -2.47 -17.02
CA HIS A 123 1.27 -3.91 -17.30
C HIS A 123 0.05 -4.48 -18.05
N GLY A 124 -0.76 -3.62 -18.68
CA GLY A 124 -1.90 -4.05 -19.49
C GLY A 124 -3.15 -4.42 -18.69
N CYS A 125 -3.28 -3.92 -17.47
CA CYS A 125 -4.51 -4.06 -16.68
C CYS A 125 -5.67 -3.34 -17.37
N GLN A 126 -6.77 -4.07 -17.58
CA GLN A 126 -8.03 -3.53 -18.07
C GLN A 126 -9.07 -3.43 -16.95
N ARG A 127 -8.88 -4.20 -15.88
CA ARG A 127 -9.80 -4.29 -14.76
C ARG A 127 -9.01 -4.43 -13.45
N PHE A 128 -8.94 -3.36 -12.67
CA PHE A 128 -8.27 -3.38 -11.37
C PHE A 128 -9.28 -3.51 -10.25
N LEU A 129 -9.15 -4.55 -9.44
CA LEU A 129 -10.06 -4.91 -8.37
C LEU A 129 -9.38 -4.80 -7.00
N ALA A 130 -10.17 -4.50 -5.98
CA ALA A 130 -9.73 -4.56 -4.59
C ALA A 130 -10.86 -5.05 -3.69
N THR A 131 -10.52 -5.87 -2.70
CA THR A 131 -11.46 -6.28 -1.64
C THR A 131 -11.24 -5.38 -0.44
N VAL A 132 -12.23 -4.57 -0.11
CA VAL A 132 -12.12 -3.44 0.80
C VAL A 132 -13.00 -3.66 2.04
N GLN A 133 -12.44 -3.50 3.24
CA GLN A 133 -13.18 -3.51 4.50
C GLN A 133 -14.25 -2.41 4.50
N LEU A 134 -15.43 -2.67 5.07
CA LEU A 134 -16.55 -1.73 5.05
C LEU A 134 -16.18 -0.33 5.57
N ALA A 135 -15.34 -0.25 6.59
CA ALA A 135 -14.88 1.02 7.15
C ALA A 135 -14.10 1.89 6.17
N ASN A 136 -13.50 1.29 5.13
CA ASN A 136 -12.64 1.96 4.16
C ASN A 136 -13.33 2.24 2.82
N VAL A 137 -14.59 1.81 2.63
CA VAL A 137 -15.30 1.95 1.35
C VAL A 137 -15.34 3.40 0.88
N ARG A 138 -15.75 4.33 1.75
CA ARG A 138 -15.80 5.78 1.42
C ARG A 138 -14.42 6.36 1.06
N TYR A 139 -13.36 5.82 1.64
CA TYR A 139 -12.00 6.23 1.29
C TYR A 139 -11.66 5.81 -0.14
N PHE A 140 -11.96 4.57 -0.51
CA PHE A 140 -11.74 4.08 -1.87
C PHE A 140 -12.65 4.75 -2.91
N GLU A 141 -13.90 5.08 -2.58
CA GLU A 141 -14.79 5.86 -3.47
C GLU A 141 -14.17 7.22 -3.83
N ARG A 142 -13.57 7.92 -2.86
CA ARG A 142 -12.84 9.18 -3.12
C ARG A 142 -11.59 9.00 -3.98
N HIS A 143 -11.12 7.75 -4.11
CA HIS A 143 -10.02 7.37 -4.99
C HIS A 143 -10.53 6.67 -6.25
N HIS A 144 -11.68 7.08 -6.75
CA HIS A 144 -12.26 6.63 -8.02
C HIS A 144 -12.48 5.11 -8.10
N PHE A 145 -12.80 4.47 -6.98
CA PHE A 145 -13.28 3.10 -6.95
C PHE A 145 -14.79 3.08 -6.81
N ARG A 146 -15.44 2.16 -7.51
CA ARG A 146 -16.87 1.87 -7.38
C ARG A 146 -17.10 0.51 -6.76
N VAL A 147 -18.11 0.38 -5.93
CA VAL A 147 -18.57 -0.89 -5.37
C VAL A 147 -19.17 -1.75 -6.48
N LEU A 148 -18.80 -3.02 -6.53
CA LEU A 148 -19.39 -4.02 -7.41
C LEU A 148 -20.38 -4.91 -6.65
N ARG A 149 -19.97 -5.48 -5.53
CA ARG A 149 -20.79 -6.36 -4.69
C ARG A 149 -20.13 -6.59 -3.33
N GLU A 150 -20.92 -7.08 -2.39
CA GLU A 150 -20.41 -7.57 -1.12
C GLU A 150 -19.76 -8.95 -1.28
N VAL A 151 -18.71 -9.20 -0.51
CA VAL A 151 -18.00 -10.47 -0.43
C VAL A 151 -17.58 -10.75 1.01
N LEU A 152 -17.43 -12.03 1.36
CA LEU A 152 -16.88 -12.43 2.67
C LEU A 152 -15.39 -12.75 2.51
N VAL A 153 -14.57 -12.16 3.38
CA VAL A 153 -13.15 -12.48 3.50
C VAL A 153 -12.87 -12.88 4.94
N LEU A 154 -12.38 -14.09 5.15
CA LEU A 154 -12.17 -14.66 6.49
C LEU A 154 -13.42 -14.50 7.40
N GLY A 155 -14.61 -14.73 6.84
CA GLY A 155 -15.88 -14.60 7.55
C GLY A 155 -16.33 -13.16 7.85
N ARG A 156 -15.60 -12.14 7.40
CA ARG A 156 -15.94 -10.72 7.61
C ARG A 156 -16.46 -10.08 6.33
N PRO A 157 -17.51 -9.24 6.40
CA PRO A 157 -18.05 -8.57 5.21
C PRO A 157 -17.07 -7.52 4.67
N HIS A 158 -16.86 -7.57 3.36
CA HIS A 158 -16.04 -6.64 2.58
C HIS A 158 -16.81 -6.23 1.33
N GLN A 159 -16.37 -5.18 0.67
CA GLN A 159 -16.85 -4.81 -0.67
C GLN A 159 -15.77 -5.14 -1.71
N LEU A 160 -16.17 -5.87 -2.76
CA LEU A 160 -15.38 -5.95 -3.98
C LEU A 160 -15.58 -4.64 -4.74
N MET A 161 -14.49 -3.93 -4.98
CA MET A 161 -14.50 -2.64 -5.64
C MET A 161 -13.61 -2.65 -6.88
N GLN A 162 -13.93 -1.78 -7.85
CA GLN A 162 -13.18 -1.64 -9.09
C GLN A 162 -12.73 -0.20 -9.27
N ALA A 163 -11.44 -0.02 -9.60
CA ALA A 163 -10.88 1.28 -9.94
C ALA A 163 -11.34 1.75 -11.33
N ASP A 164 -11.54 3.05 -11.47
CA ASP A 164 -11.61 3.71 -12.78
C ASP A 164 -10.19 3.99 -13.27
N LEU A 165 -9.68 3.15 -14.16
CA LEU A 165 -8.32 3.26 -14.70
C LEU A 165 -8.09 4.53 -15.54
N ALA A 166 -9.13 5.20 -16.02
CA ALA A 166 -8.99 6.49 -16.70
C ALA A 166 -8.40 7.57 -15.78
N CYS A 167 -8.61 7.44 -14.45
CA CYS A 167 -8.02 8.30 -13.43
C CYS A 167 -6.56 7.95 -13.08
N TYR A 168 -6.03 6.83 -13.61
CA TYR A 168 -4.71 6.30 -13.29
C TYR A 168 -3.92 5.98 -14.57
N PRO A 169 -3.37 6.99 -15.26
CA PRO A 169 -2.60 6.77 -16.48
C PRO A 169 -1.41 5.84 -16.22
N PRO A 170 -1.04 5.00 -17.22
CA PRO A 170 0.10 4.12 -17.10
C PRO A 170 1.37 4.93 -16.81
N ARG A 171 2.23 4.40 -15.96
CA ARG A 171 3.53 4.98 -15.65
C ARG A 171 4.65 4.05 -16.06
N ALA A 172 5.76 4.60 -16.53
CA ALA A 172 6.94 3.82 -16.87
C ALA A 172 7.54 3.14 -15.62
N GLU A 173 8.17 1.99 -15.81
CA GLU A 173 8.92 1.33 -14.74
C GLU A 173 10.01 2.27 -14.20
N GLY A 174 10.09 2.38 -12.86
CA GLY A 174 11.03 3.27 -12.19
C GLY A 174 10.52 4.70 -11.96
N GLU A 175 9.38 5.07 -12.52
CA GLU A 175 8.75 6.36 -12.22
C GLU A 175 8.27 6.40 -10.77
N ARG A 176 8.82 7.35 -10.00
CA ARG A 176 8.49 7.54 -8.59
C ARG A 176 7.30 8.48 -8.46
N PHE A 177 6.33 8.10 -7.66
CA PHE A 177 5.26 9.01 -7.27
C PHE A 177 5.75 9.83 -6.09
N VAL A 178 6.13 11.08 -6.34
CA VAL A 178 6.47 12.04 -5.28
C VAL A 178 5.20 12.75 -4.87
N GLN A 179 4.74 12.52 -3.67
CA GLN A 179 3.66 13.27 -3.08
C GLN A 179 4.16 14.16 -1.95
N ALA A 180 3.59 15.33 -1.86
CA ALA A 180 3.92 16.46 -1.03
C ALA A 180 4.51 16.18 0.36
N ARG A 181 5.34 17.12 0.79
CA ARG A 181 5.92 17.23 2.13
C ARG A 181 4.88 16.99 3.21
N VAL A 182 5.21 16.09 4.10
CA VAL A 182 4.50 15.94 5.37
C VAL A 182 4.83 17.16 6.23
N ALA A 183 3.88 18.09 6.27
CA ALA A 183 3.98 19.31 7.08
C ALA A 183 3.50 19.05 8.52
#